data_cb3b4e4095161de1b8961c1897cf6576
#
_entry.id   cb3b4e4095161de1b8961c1897cf6576
#
_cell.length_a   1.000
_cell.length_b   1.000
_cell.length_c   1.000
_cell.angle_alpha   90.00
_cell.angle_beta   90.00
_cell.angle_gamma   90.00
#
_symmetry.space_group_name_H-M   'P 1'
#
loop_
_entity.id
_entity.type
_entity.pdbx_description
1 polymer ?
#
loop_
_entity_poly.entity_id
_entity_poly.type
_entity_poly.pdbx_seq_one_letter_code
_entity_poly.pdbx_strand_id
1 'polypeptide(L)'
;KPFKTRIDYLFEIFNKVTQKELNINKNRFCINSKDKSYDLTNFSRGEELILYLISKILTIPNNEQQIIIIDEPELHLHPSLTNRLWDILEKHRQDCLFIYITHDLNFASSRTNSDKFWIKSYNGEKWEFEQISTNEIMPQELFLKLLGTRRNVLFIEGKNNSLDFKIYSVLYPQYQIITCGSCEKVIQYTKAFNDQSALHGFKAYGIIDRDYRSQNEINALMNKDINVLKVAEVENLFLLECIVLAVLKQSGRENKFEEIKNYLFEEKFKNCLEKQILENLKSEIKHKLNTIDINLKTSD
;
A
#
# COMPACT_ATOMS: atom_id res chain seq x y z
N LYS A 1 -35.07 28.91 -0.61
CA LYS A 1 -34.63 28.04 0.52
C LYS A 1 -34.25 28.96 1.67
N PRO A 2 -34.64 28.71 2.92
CA PRO A 2 -34.20 29.50 4.07
C PRO A 2 -32.67 29.51 4.15
N PHE A 3 -32.08 30.64 4.52
CA PHE A 3 -30.64 30.75 4.72
C PHE A 3 -30.24 29.86 5.90
N LYS A 4 -29.30 28.94 5.69
CA LYS A 4 -28.74 28.13 6.78
C LYS A 4 -27.83 29.00 7.66
N THR A 5 -28.02 28.89 8.96
CA THR A 5 -27.16 29.50 9.96
C THR A 5 -25.90 28.68 10.19
N ARG A 6 -24.88 29.22 10.88
CA ARG A 6 -23.69 28.46 11.30
C ARG A 6 -24.06 27.27 12.21
N ILE A 7 -25.11 27.41 13.01
CA ILE A 7 -25.62 26.35 13.88
C ILE A 7 -26.21 25.20 13.05
N ASP A 8 -26.95 25.51 11.98
CA ASP A 8 -27.50 24.50 11.08
C ASP A 8 -26.39 23.70 10.40
N TYR A 9 -25.30 24.36 9.99
CA TYR A 9 -24.12 23.70 9.45
C TYR A 9 -23.39 22.84 10.51
N LEU A 10 -23.28 23.36 11.74
CA LEU A 10 -22.69 22.60 12.86
C LEU A 10 -23.42 21.26 13.06
N PHE A 11 -24.75 21.31 13.13
CA PHE A 11 -25.56 20.09 13.30
C PHE A 11 -25.41 19.15 12.10
N GLU A 12 -25.50 19.68 10.90
CA GLU A 12 -25.39 18.89 9.68
C GLU A 12 -24.02 18.15 9.61
N ILE A 13 -22.94 18.87 9.86
CA ILE A 13 -21.58 18.31 9.82
C ILE A 13 -21.40 17.30 10.93
N PHE A 14 -21.76 17.64 12.17
CA PHE A 14 -21.62 16.75 13.32
C PHE A 14 -22.39 15.42 13.10
N ASN A 15 -23.64 15.52 12.64
CA ASN A 15 -24.48 14.36 12.38
C ASN A 15 -23.91 13.47 11.26
N LYS A 16 -23.35 14.07 10.21
CA LYS A 16 -22.67 13.33 9.13
C LYS A 16 -21.40 12.64 9.60
N VAL A 17 -20.61 13.28 10.47
CA VAL A 17 -19.35 12.72 10.98
C VAL A 17 -19.62 11.58 11.95
N THR A 18 -20.47 11.81 12.97
CA THR A 18 -20.66 10.89 14.09
C THR A 18 -21.78 9.87 13.85
N GLN A 19 -22.66 10.11 12.86
CA GLN A 19 -23.90 9.37 12.63
C GLN A 19 -24.87 9.42 13.85
N LYS A 20 -24.76 10.47 14.65
CA LYS A 20 -25.62 10.76 15.80
C LYS A 20 -26.29 12.10 15.60
N GLU A 21 -27.49 12.26 16.14
CA GLU A 21 -28.27 13.48 15.98
C GLU A 21 -27.92 14.48 17.10
N LEU A 22 -27.23 15.57 16.73
CA LEU A 22 -26.96 16.70 17.61
C LEU A 22 -28.12 17.69 17.55
N ASN A 23 -28.58 18.15 18.67
CA ASN A 23 -29.61 19.19 18.78
C ASN A 23 -29.44 20.06 20.05
N ILE A 24 -30.30 21.06 20.24
CA ILE A 24 -30.31 21.90 21.44
C ILE A 24 -31.60 21.64 22.18
N ASN A 25 -31.48 21.26 23.47
CA ASN A 25 -32.58 21.16 24.39
C ASN A 25 -32.30 22.01 25.64
N LYS A 26 -33.25 22.88 26.01
CA LYS A 26 -33.12 23.81 27.17
C LYS A 26 -31.78 24.58 27.16
N ASN A 27 -31.39 25.14 26.04
CA ASN A 27 -30.12 25.85 25.81
C ASN A 27 -28.85 25.02 26.06
N ARG A 28 -28.90 23.69 25.96
CA ARG A 28 -27.74 22.77 26.01
C ARG A 28 -27.68 21.92 24.80
N PHE A 29 -26.47 21.65 24.34
CA PHE A 29 -26.24 20.65 23.32
C PHE A 29 -26.56 19.27 23.86
N CYS A 30 -27.34 18.51 23.10
CA CYS A 30 -27.71 17.14 23.41
C CYS A 30 -27.50 16.25 22.17
N ILE A 31 -27.08 15.02 22.40
CA ILE A 31 -27.04 13.98 21.38
C ILE A 31 -28.18 13.02 21.62
N ASN A 32 -28.98 12.80 20.57
CA ASN A 32 -29.97 11.74 20.54
C ASN A 32 -29.36 10.48 19.84
N SER A 33 -29.32 9.39 20.56
CA SER A 33 -29.01 8.05 20.02
C SER A 33 -30.26 7.20 20.19
N LYS A 34 -30.39 6.11 19.40
CA LYS A 34 -31.60 5.29 19.27
C LYS A 34 -32.39 5.02 20.55
N ASP A 35 -31.71 4.97 21.70
CA ASP A 35 -32.34 4.63 23.00
C ASP A 35 -32.06 5.62 24.14
N LYS A 36 -31.22 6.64 23.94
CA LYS A 36 -30.79 7.56 24.98
C LYS A 36 -30.51 8.96 24.45
N SER A 37 -30.94 9.99 25.17
CA SER A 37 -30.52 11.37 24.98
C SER A 37 -29.58 11.74 26.15
N TYR A 38 -28.45 12.35 25.82
CA TYR A 38 -27.49 12.83 26.82
C TYR A 38 -26.96 14.20 26.43
N ASP A 39 -26.66 15.00 27.43
CA ASP A 39 -26.17 16.38 27.29
C ASP A 39 -24.61 16.43 27.18
N LEU A 40 -24.10 17.63 26.97
CA LEU A 40 -22.66 17.90 26.74
C LEU A 40 -21.76 17.32 27.85
N THR A 41 -22.27 17.26 29.12
CA THR A 41 -21.49 16.75 30.27
C THR A 41 -21.19 15.24 30.16
N ASN A 42 -21.93 14.55 29.32
CA ASN A 42 -21.81 13.11 29.09
C ASN A 42 -21.27 12.77 27.68
N PHE A 43 -20.80 13.77 26.94
CA PHE A 43 -20.16 13.51 25.62
C PHE A 43 -18.86 12.73 25.84
N SER A 44 -18.57 11.85 24.90
CA SER A 44 -17.24 11.24 24.81
C SER A 44 -16.22 12.29 24.38
N ARG A 45 -14.95 12.09 24.76
CA ARG A 45 -13.87 13.01 24.42
C ARG A 45 -13.75 13.23 22.89
N GLY A 46 -14.04 12.21 22.09
CA GLY A 46 -14.07 12.34 20.64
C GLY A 46 -15.24 13.21 20.14
N GLU A 47 -16.42 13.09 20.73
CA GLU A 47 -17.58 13.93 20.40
C GLU A 47 -17.35 15.40 20.76
N GLU A 48 -16.77 15.66 21.92
CA GLU A 48 -16.38 17.01 22.34
C GLU A 48 -15.37 17.61 21.37
N LEU A 49 -14.34 16.86 20.99
CA LEU A 49 -13.32 17.32 20.07
C LEU A 49 -13.90 17.60 18.68
N ILE A 50 -14.75 16.71 18.15
CA ILE A 50 -15.42 16.91 16.87
C ILE A 50 -16.27 18.18 16.90
N LEU A 51 -17.07 18.37 17.94
CA LEU A 51 -17.90 19.56 18.11
C LEU A 51 -17.04 20.83 18.17
N TYR A 52 -15.95 20.79 18.93
CA TYR A 52 -15.00 21.89 19.05
C TYR A 52 -14.37 22.25 17.70
N LEU A 53 -13.83 21.27 16.97
CA LEU A 53 -13.15 21.49 15.69
C LEU A 53 -14.12 22.07 14.64
N ILE A 54 -15.33 21.51 14.53
CA ILE A 54 -16.35 22.02 13.63
C ILE A 54 -16.70 23.48 13.98
N SER A 55 -16.92 23.76 15.28
CA SER A 55 -17.25 25.10 15.76
C SER A 55 -16.15 26.11 15.41
N LYS A 56 -14.89 25.75 15.63
CA LYS A 56 -13.73 26.60 15.32
C LYS A 56 -13.67 26.92 13.83
N ILE A 57 -13.78 25.92 12.96
CA ILE A 57 -13.69 26.09 11.52
C ILE A 57 -14.87 26.89 10.95
N LEU A 58 -16.08 26.71 11.50
CA LEU A 58 -17.26 27.48 11.11
C LEU A 58 -17.23 28.94 11.58
N THR A 59 -16.42 29.29 12.60
CA THR A 59 -16.25 30.67 13.03
C THR A 59 -15.29 31.48 12.16
N ILE A 60 -14.44 30.81 11.36
CA ILE A 60 -13.53 31.49 10.43
C ILE A 60 -14.35 32.23 9.36
N PRO A 61 -14.07 33.52 9.07
CA PRO A 61 -14.76 34.29 8.05
C PRO A 61 -14.66 33.64 6.66
N ASN A 62 -15.73 33.77 5.85
CA ASN A 62 -15.77 33.21 4.50
C ASN A 62 -15.37 34.25 3.40
N ASN A 63 -14.95 35.43 3.79
CA ASN A 63 -14.75 36.57 2.88
C ASN A 63 -13.32 36.67 2.36
N GLU A 64 -12.39 35.86 2.93
CA GLU A 64 -10.96 35.91 2.60
C GLU A 64 -10.41 34.49 2.53
N GLN A 65 -9.42 34.30 1.69
CA GLN A 65 -8.66 33.04 1.65
C GLN A 65 -7.90 32.88 2.97
N GLN A 66 -8.18 31.82 3.69
CA GLN A 66 -7.58 31.51 4.98
C GLN A 66 -6.70 30.27 4.90
N ILE A 67 -5.64 30.26 5.67
CA ILE A 67 -4.80 29.05 5.87
C ILE A 67 -5.17 28.47 7.24
N ILE A 68 -5.57 27.22 7.24
CA ILE A 68 -5.89 26.45 8.45
C ILE A 68 -4.80 25.42 8.64
N ILE A 69 -4.01 25.59 9.70
CA ILE A 69 -2.93 24.67 10.07
C ILE A 69 -3.44 23.79 11.19
N ILE A 70 -3.36 22.48 11.00
CA ILE A 70 -3.80 21.47 11.95
C ILE A 70 -2.60 20.57 12.29
N ASP A 71 -2.24 20.58 13.58
CA ASP A 71 -1.23 19.69 14.12
C ASP A 71 -1.91 18.46 14.72
N GLU A 72 -1.42 17.26 14.34
CA GLU A 72 -1.93 15.97 14.77
C GLU A 72 -3.47 15.81 14.54
N PRO A 73 -3.97 15.92 13.30
CA PRO A 73 -5.40 15.86 12.99
C PRO A 73 -6.09 14.56 13.40
N GLU A 74 -5.32 13.51 13.64
CA GLU A 74 -5.76 12.19 14.08
C GLU A 74 -5.86 12.04 15.62
N LEU A 75 -5.27 12.97 16.35
CA LEU A 75 -5.15 12.83 17.81
C LEU A 75 -6.53 12.72 18.48
N HIS A 76 -6.68 11.73 19.36
CA HIS A 76 -7.91 11.45 20.13
C HIS A 76 -9.15 11.07 19.31
N LEU A 77 -9.03 10.83 18.02
CA LEU A 77 -10.12 10.36 17.16
C LEU A 77 -9.86 8.95 16.63
N HIS A 78 -10.94 8.21 16.43
CA HIS A 78 -10.84 6.93 15.72
C HIS A 78 -10.56 7.21 14.23
N PRO A 79 -9.68 6.47 13.56
CA PRO A 79 -9.29 6.75 12.16
C PRO A 79 -10.46 6.94 11.18
N SER A 80 -11.54 6.17 11.36
CA SER A 80 -12.74 6.32 10.52
C SER A 80 -13.49 7.65 10.73
N LEU A 81 -13.43 8.21 11.93
CA LEU A 81 -14.01 9.51 12.23
C LEU A 81 -13.11 10.65 11.78
N THR A 82 -11.80 10.51 11.94
CA THR A 82 -10.81 11.48 11.50
C THR A 82 -10.94 11.77 10.02
N ASN A 83 -10.86 10.74 9.18
CA ASN A 83 -10.96 10.92 7.73
C ASN A 83 -12.29 11.55 7.32
N ARG A 84 -13.41 11.07 7.89
CA ARG A 84 -14.74 11.61 7.59
C ARG A 84 -14.89 13.07 8.01
N LEU A 85 -14.35 13.45 9.17
CA LEU A 85 -14.39 14.82 9.67
C LEU A 85 -13.70 15.77 8.69
N TRP A 86 -12.46 15.48 8.36
CA TRP A 86 -11.66 16.33 7.49
C TRP A 86 -12.17 16.37 6.06
N ASP A 87 -12.63 15.24 5.49
CA ASP A 87 -13.28 15.20 4.17
C ASP A 87 -14.51 16.12 4.09
N ILE A 88 -15.31 16.16 5.15
CA ILE A 88 -16.51 17.02 5.18
C ILE A 88 -16.12 18.48 5.38
N LEU A 89 -15.16 18.78 6.25
CA LEU A 89 -14.72 20.15 6.50
C LEU A 89 -14.01 20.76 5.31
N GLU A 90 -13.14 20.03 4.63
CA GLU A 90 -12.50 20.49 3.39
C GLU A 90 -13.53 20.78 2.28
N LYS A 91 -14.53 19.91 2.12
CA LYS A 91 -15.63 20.16 1.17
C LYS A 91 -16.49 21.35 1.54
N HIS A 92 -16.63 21.66 2.81
CA HIS A 92 -17.43 22.78 3.29
C HIS A 92 -16.67 24.12 3.19
N ARG A 93 -15.33 24.06 3.33
CA ARG A 93 -14.45 25.23 3.35
C ARG A 93 -13.43 25.18 2.19
N GLN A 94 -13.94 25.08 0.96
CA GLN A 94 -13.13 25.14 -0.26
C GLN A 94 -12.44 26.50 -0.49
N ASP A 95 -12.85 27.52 0.28
CA ASP A 95 -12.23 28.84 0.35
C ASP A 95 -10.93 28.85 1.18
N CYS A 96 -10.63 27.79 1.92
CA CYS A 96 -9.49 27.68 2.81
C CYS A 96 -8.43 26.70 2.26
N LEU A 97 -7.16 27.00 2.55
CA LEU A 97 -6.05 26.06 2.40
C LEU A 97 -5.85 25.30 3.70
N PHE A 98 -5.96 23.99 3.66
CA PHE A 98 -5.68 23.12 4.81
C PHE A 98 -4.24 22.63 4.76
N ILE A 99 -3.50 22.81 5.86
CA ILE A 99 -2.15 22.27 6.06
C ILE A 99 -2.19 21.35 7.27
N TYR A 100 -1.87 20.08 7.07
CA TYR A 100 -1.82 19.08 8.12
C TYR A 100 -0.37 18.76 8.48
N ILE A 101 -0.07 18.77 9.77
CA ILE A 101 1.20 18.28 10.32
C ILE A 101 0.86 16.99 11.03
N THR A 102 1.39 15.87 10.56
CA THR A 102 1.04 14.55 11.10
C THR A 102 2.21 13.59 11.04
N HIS A 103 2.24 12.67 11.98
CA HIS A 103 3.11 11.50 11.96
C HIS A 103 2.36 10.21 11.56
N ASP A 104 1.03 10.27 11.40
CA ASP A 104 0.21 9.14 10.95
C ASP A 104 0.19 9.04 9.42
N LEU A 105 0.93 8.06 8.90
CA LEU A 105 1.01 7.80 7.47
C LEU A 105 -0.31 7.29 6.86
N ASN A 106 -1.22 6.71 7.66
CA ASN A 106 -2.54 6.33 7.17
C ASN A 106 -3.40 7.58 6.94
N PHE A 107 -3.34 8.56 7.85
CA PHE A 107 -3.99 9.84 7.64
C PHE A 107 -3.40 10.56 6.42
N ALA A 108 -2.07 10.67 6.33
CA ALA A 108 -1.40 11.29 5.19
C ALA A 108 -1.75 10.63 3.86
N SER A 109 -1.84 9.28 3.82
CA SER A 109 -2.21 8.53 2.61
C SER A 109 -3.66 8.74 2.20
N SER A 110 -4.55 8.99 3.15
CA SER A 110 -5.97 9.26 2.88
C SER A 110 -6.22 10.60 2.17
N ARG A 111 -5.28 11.55 2.26
CA ARG A 111 -5.33 12.85 1.57
C ARG A 111 -4.78 12.74 0.16
N THR A 112 -5.54 12.12 -0.76
CA THR A 112 -5.06 11.75 -2.11
C THR A 112 -4.75 12.96 -3.01
N ASN A 113 -5.45 14.07 -2.82
CA ASN A 113 -5.33 15.27 -3.66
C ASN A 113 -4.49 16.38 -2.99
N SER A 114 -3.54 16.02 -2.14
CA SER A 114 -2.66 16.97 -1.46
C SER A 114 -1.20 16.71 -1.78
N ASP A 115 -0.42 17.79 -1.85
CA ASP A 115 1.03 17.70 -1.83
C ASP A 115 1.51 17.22 -0.46
N LYS A 116 2.52 16.37 -0.45
CA LYS A 116 3.08 15.79 0.75
C LYS A 116 4.56 16.08 0.83
N PHE A 117 4.99 16.56 1.99
CA PHE A 117 6.38 16.87 2.28
C PHE A 117 6.87 16.01 3.44
N TRP A 118 7.96 15.31 3.22
CA TRP A 118 8.63 14.52 4.25
C TRP A 118 9.70 15.38 4.91
N ILE A 119 9.52 15.68 6.19
CA ILE A 119 10.52 16.40 6.97
C ILE A 119 11.54 15.39 7.51
N LYS A 120 12.79 15.51 7.11
CA LYS A 120 13.89 14.59 7.46
C LYS A 120 14.57 14.99 8.76
N SER A 121 14.97 16.23 8.87
CA SER A 121 15.76 16.72 10.00
C SER A 121 15.65 18.23 10.16
N TYR A 122 16.07 18.70 11.32
CA TYR A 122 16.29 20.10 11.64
C TYR A 122 17.61 20.25 12.36
N ASN A 123 18.50 21.09 11.84
CA ASN A 123 19.84 21.28 12.39
C ASN A 123 19.96 22.49 13.34
N GLY A 124 18.86 23.11 13.73
CA GLY A 124 18.81 24.33 14.55
C GLY A 124 18.66 25.62 13.72
N GLU A 125 18.97 25.57 12.42
CA GLU A 125 18.84 26.73 11.52
C GLU A 125 17.94 26.44 10.30
N LYS A 126 18.07 25.24 9.73
CA LYS A 126 17.37 24.86 8.50
C LYS A 126 16.69 23.52 8.64
N TRP A 127 15.51 23.44 8.03
CA TRP A 127 14.75 22.20 7.83
C TRP A 127 15.25 21.50 6.56
N GLU A 128 15.51 20.22 6.67
CA GLU A 128 15.70 19.34 5.52
C GLU A 128 14.38 18.61 5.22
N PHE A 129 13.82 18.85 4.07
CA PHE A 129 12.56 18.23 3.66
C PHE A 129 12.60 17.86 2.18
N GLU A 130 11.71 16.95 1.78
CA GLU A 130 11.57 16.50 0.41
C GLU A 130 10.10 16.30 0.07
N GLN A 131 9.71 16.72 -1.11
CA GLN A 131 8.36 16.49 -1.61
C GLN A 131 8.21 15.02 -2.03
N ILE A 132 7.20 14.33 -1.51
CA ILE A 132 6.88 12.97 -1.92
C ILE A 132 6.18 13.06 -3.27
N SER A 133 6.93 12.78 -4.34
CA SER A 133 6.37 12.74 -5.69
C SER A 133 5.33 11.65 -5.83
N THR A 134 4.25 11.95 -6.54
CA THR A 134 3.33 10.93 -7.04
C THR A 134 4.06 10.14 -8.13
N ASN A 135 4.50 8.94 -7.79
CA ASN A 135 5.07 8.06 -8.79
C ASN A 135 3.91 7.35 -9.51
N GLU A 136 3.78 7.53 -10.81
CA GLU A 136 2.75 6.85 -11.62
C GLU A 136 2.86 5.32 -11.55
N ILE A 137 4.04 4.82 -11.21
CA ILE A 137 4.36 3.39 -11.16
C ILE A 137 3.84 2.75 -9.87
N MET A 138 4.08 3.39 -8.71
CA MET A 138 3.68 2.85 -7.40
C MET A 138 2.63 3.77 -6.76
N PRO A 139 1.48 3.22 -6.30
CA PRO A 139 0.49 4.00 -5.57
C PRO A 139 1.10 4.69 -4.34
N GLN A 140 0.86 6.00 -4.20
CA GLN A 140 1.40 6.80 -3.09
C GLN A 140 1.00 6.24 -1.72
N GLU A 141 -0.21 5.69 -1.61
CA GLU A 141 -0.68 5.01 -0.40
C GLU A 141 0.22 3.84 0.00
N LEU A 142 0.58 2.99 -0.98
CA LEU A 142 1.49 1.88 -0.74
C LEU A 142 2.87 2.37 -0.32
N PHE A 143 3.39 3.39 -1.00
CA PHE A 143 4.69 3.97 -0.67
C PHE A 143 4.74 4.51 0.76
N LEU A 144 3.77 5.32 1.16
CA LEU A 144 3.67 5.85 2.53
C LEU A 144 3.55 4.73 3.57
N LYS A 145 2.73 3.71 3.28
CA LYS A 145 2.58 2.55 4.16
C LYS A 145 3.91 1.80 4.36
N LEU A 146 4.72 1.70 3.31
CA LEU A 146 6.04 1.07 3.39
C LEU A 146 7.02 1.91 4.21
N LEU A 147 7.01 3.23 4.06
CA LEU A 147 7.82 4.13 4.89
C LEU A 147 7.54 3.93 6.39
N GLY A 148 6.27 3.72 6.75
CA GLY A 148 5.86 3.48 8.15
C GLY A 148 6.42 2.22 8.77
N THR A 149 6.76 1.20 7.97
CA THR A 149 7.30 -0.07 8.50
C THR A 149 8.74 0.04 8.98
N ARG A 150 9.49 1.02 8.50
CA ARG A 150 10.93 1.23 8.77
C ARG A 150 11.78 -0.03 8.55
N ARG A 151 11.45 -0.80 7.52
CA ARG A 151 12.12 -2.07 7.16
C ARG A 151 12.43 -2.08 5.68
N ASN A 152 13.45 -2.87 5.31
CA ASN A 152 13.65 -3.22 3.92
C ASN A 152 12.43 -3.99 3.40
N VAL A 153 12.14 -3.83 2.11
CA VAL A 153 10.94 -4.39 1.48
C VAL A 153 11.31 -5.54 0.56
N LEU A 154 10.46 -6.57 0.54
CA LEU A 154 10.56 -7.66 -0.40
C LEU A 154 9.25 -7.72 -1.21
N PHE A 155 9.34 -7.34 -2.47
CA PHE A 155 8.24 -7.47 -3.43
C PHE A 155 8.25 -8.87 -4.04
N ILE A 156 7.10 -9.51 -4.04
CA ILE A 156 6.94 -10.88 -4.56
C ILE A 156 5.74 -10.97 -5.50
N GLU A 157 5.73 -11.99 -6.34
CA GLU A 157 4.55 -12.32 -7.14
C GLU A 157 3.41 -12.85 -6.27
N GLY A 158 2.28 -13.16 -6.88
CA GLY A 158 1.13 -13.73 -6.18
C GLY A 158 0.23 -12.69 -5.50
N LYS A 159 -0.68 -13.20 -4.68
CA LYS A 159 -1.68 -12.43 -3.91
C LYS A 159 -1.49 -12.65 -2.41
N ASN A 160 -2.13 -11.84 -1.61
CA ASN A 160 -2.21 -12.08 -0.16
C ASN A 160 -2.73 -13.50 0.10
N ASN A 161 -2.04 -14.24 0.99
CA ASN A 161 -2.27 -15.66 1.30
C ASN A 161 -1.86 -16.68 0.20
N SER A 162 -1.20 -16.26 -0.88
CA SER A 162 -0.58 -17.19 -1.85
C SER A 162 0.51 -18.04 -1.18
N LEU A 163 0.95 -19.07 -1.90
CA LEU A 163 2.04 -19.93 -1.45
C LEU A 163 3.34 -19.11 -1.28
N ASP A 164 3.64 -18.23 -2.24
CA ASP A 164 4.77 -17.30 -2.18
C ASP A 164 4.80 -16.52 -0.89
N PHE A 165 3.67 -15.88 -0.55
CA PHE A 165 3.57 -15.08 0.66
C PHE A 165 3.86 -15.91 1.91
N LYS A 166 3.33 -17.14 1.99
CA LYS A 166 3.55 -18.04 3.13
C LYS A 166 5.01 -18.45 3.26
N ILE A 167 5.63 -18.84 2.14
CA ILE A 167 7.02 -19.29 2.10
C ILE A 167 7.96 -18.14 2.47
N TYR A 168 7.83 -17.00 1.78
CA TYR A 168 8.75 -15.89 1.98
C TYR A 168 8.57 -15.20 3.33
N SER A 169 7.37 -15.20 3.90
CA SER A 169 7.14 -14.70 5.26
C SER A 169 7.89 -15.50 6.33
N VAL A 170 8.07 -16.80 6.11
CA VAL A 170 8.85 -17.65 7.00
C VAL A 170 10.35 -17.51 6.73
N LEU A 171 10.76 -17.46 5.46
CA LEU A 171 12.18 -17.42 5.09
C LEU A 171 12.82 -16.05 5.34
N TYR A 172 12.07 -14.97 5.20
CA TYR A 172 12.57 -13.59 5.28
C TYR A 172 11.78 -12.72 6.28
N PRO A 173 11.69 -13.11 7.56
CA PRO A 173 10.88 -12.40 8.57
C PRO A 173 11.38 -10.97 8.85
N GLN A 174 12.63 -10.65 8.48
CA GLN A 174 13.24 -9.33 8.65
C GLN A 174 12.77 -8.30 7.60
N TYR A 175 12.15 -8.76 6.50
CA TYR A 175 11.63 -7.89 5.45
C TYR A 175 10.14 -7.63 5.61
N GLN A 176 9.70 -6.47 5.14
CA GLN A 176 8.28 -6.25 4.87
C GLN A 176 7.93 -6.87 3.51
N ILE A 177 7.13 -7.94 3.52
CA ILE A 177 6.74 -8.64 2.30
C ILE A 177 5.48 -8.04 1.71
N ILE A 178 5.51 -7.74 0.41
CA ILE A 178 4.41 -7.18 -0.35
C ILE A 178 4.17 -8.01 -1.61
N THR A 179 2.95 -8.47 -1.76
CA THR A 179 2.50 -9.21 -2.96
C THR A 179 2.05 -8.22 -4.04
N CYS A 180 2.56 -8.39 -5.26
CA CYS A 180 2.32 -7.47 -6.39
C CYS A 180 1.34 -8.03 -7.43
N GLY A 181 1.10 -9.33 -7.44
CA GLY A 181 0.20 -10.02 -8.37
C GLY A 181 0.81 -10.36 -9.72
N SER A 182 1.87 -9.68 -10.19
CA SER A 182 2.58 -10.00 -11.42
C SER A 182 4.06 -9.65 -11.34
N CYS A 183 4.89 -10.31 -12.16
CA CYS A 183 6.33 -10.06 -12.23
C CYS A 183 6.64 -8.63 -12.69
N GLU A 184 5.87 -8.06 -13.63
CA GLU A 184 6.07 -6.68 -14.08
C GLU A 184 5.93 -5.69 -12.92
N LYS A 185 4.92 -5.86 -12.07
CA LYS A 185 4.73 -5.01 -10.90
C LYS A 185 5.84 -5.19 -9.86
N VAL A 186 6.34 -6.41 -9.66
CA VAL A 186 7.50 -6.65 -8.77
C VAL A 186 8.70 -5.83 -9.26
N ILE A 187 9.00 -5.90 -10.56
CA ILE A 187 10.12 -5.17 -11.17
C ILE A 187 9.91 -3.65 -11.03
N GLN A 188 8.73 -3.17 -11.39
CA GLN A 188 8.39 -1.75 -11.37
C GLN A 188 8.43 -1.18 -9.95
N TYR A 189 7.84 -1.87 -8.98
CA TYR A 189 7.77 -1.39 -7.59
C TYR A 189 9.14 -1.44 -6.90
N THR A 190 9.94 -2.49 -7.16
CA THR A 190 11.31 -2.56 -6.65
C THR A 190 12.13 -1.37 -7.13
N LYS A 191 12.08 -1.08 -8.42
CA LYS A 191 12.79 0.06 -9.00
C LYS A 191 12.27 1.38 -8.43
N ALA A 192 10.95 1.61 -8.47
CA ALA A 192 10.34 2.86 -8.03
C ALA A 192 10.63 3.17 -6.54
N PHE A 193 10.67 2.14 -5.70
CA PHE A 193 11.04 2.31 -4.29
C PHE A 193 12.53 2.62 -4.12
N ASN A 194 13.41 1.91 -4.82
CA ASN A 194 14.86 2.12 -4.73
C ASN A 194 15.29 3.47 -5.33
N ASP A 195 14.61 3.96 -6.37
CA ASP A 195 14.87 5.30 -6.95
C ASP A 195 14.65 6.43 -5.91
N GLN A 196 13.85 6.19 -4.89
CA GLN A 196 13.61 7.12 -3.78
C GLN A 196 14.38 6.76 -2.49
N SER A 197 15.38 5.88 -2.58
CA SER A 197 16.16 5.43 -1.41
C SER A 197 16.86 6.56 -0.65
N ALA A 198 17.22 7.64 -1.32
CA ALA A 198 17.75 8.85 -0.68
C ALA A 198 16.75 9.49 0.30
N LEU A 199 15.44 9.34 0.04
CA LEU A 199 14.37 9.85 0.91
C LEU A 199 14.26 9.07 2.21
N HIS A 200 14.32 7.74 2.16
CA HIS A 200 13.94 6.88 3.29
C HIS A 200 15.05 5.97 3.83
N GLY A 201 16.16 5.80 3.12
CA GLY A 201 17.29 4.99 3.57
C GLY A 201 17.05 3.48 3.58
N PHE A 202 15.89 2.99 3.14
CA PHE A 202 15.57 1.57 3.05
C PHE A 202 15.82 1.03 1.64
N LYS A 203 15.93 -0.29 1.53
CA LYS A 203 16.14 -0.96 0.25
C LYS A 203 15.01 -1.95 -0.03
N ALA A 204 14.61 -1.99 -1.29
CA ALA A 204 13.67 -3.00 -1.79
C ALA A 204 14.39 -4.04 -2.64
N TYR A 205 13.90 -5.26 -2.56
CA TYR A 205 14.29 -6.39 -3.39
C TYR A 205 13.05 -6.99 -4.04
N GLY A 206 13.19 -7.57 -5.22
CA GLY A 206 12.16 -8.35 -5.86
C GLY A 206 12.52 -9.83 -5.90
N ILE A 207 11.53 -10.71 -5.75
CA ILE A 207 11.65 -12.13 -6.11
C ILE A 207 10.55 -12.44 -7.12
N ILE A 208 10.97 -13.04 -8.24
CA ILE A 208 10.08 -13.46 -9.31
C ILE A 208 10.39 -14.90 -9.73
N ASP A 209 9.40 -15.53 -10.30
CA ASP A 209 9.52 -16.85 -10.90
C ASP A 209 10.45 -16.81 -12.12
N ARG A 210 11.14 -17.92 -12.37
CA ARG A 210 12.05 -18.02 -13.51
C ARG A 210 11.28 -18.11 -14.84
N ASP A 211 10.17 -18.83 -14.82
CA ASP A 211 9.44 -19.17 -16.04
C ASP A 211 10.38 -19.70 -17.13
N TYR A 212 10.35 -19.08 -18.32
CA TYR A 212 11.18 -19.40 -19.48
C TYR A 212 12.25 -18.32 -19.75
N ARG A 213 12.67 -17.54 -18.74
CA ARG A 213 13.66 -16.45 -18.92
C ARG A 213 15.04 -16.96 -19.26
N SER A 214 15.66 -16.29 -20.21
CA SER A 214 17.05 -16.54 -20.58
C SER A 214 18.04 -16.08 -19.50
N GLN A 215 19.25 -16.60 -19.51
CA GLN A 215 20.28 -16.20 -18.55
C GLN A 215 20.64 -14.71 -18.65
N ASN A 216 20.58 -14.13 -19.85
CA ASN A 216 20.84 -12.71 -20.05
C ASN A 216 19.78 -11.82 -19.39
N GLU A 217 18.50 -12.20 -19.49
CA GLU A 217 17.41 -11.52 -18.79
C GLU A 217 17.56 -11.62 -17.27
N ILE A 218 17.90 -12.81 -16.76
CA ILE A 218 18.13 -13.04 -15.34
C ILE A 218 19.25 -12.13 -14.83
N ASN A 219 20.38 -12.07 -15.53
CA ASN A 219 21.50 -11.21 -15.15
C ASN A 219 21.12 -9.72 -15.15
N ALA A 220 20.34 -9.29 -16.15
CA ALA A 220 19.85 -7.91 -16.22
C ALA A 220 18.90 -7.55 -15.08
N LEU A 221 18.10 -8.50 -14.61
CA LEU A 221 17.19 -8.33 -13.48
C LEU A 221 17.95 -8.31 -12.15
N MET A 222 18.94 -9.17 -11.97
CA MET A 222 19.77 -9.18 -10.76
C MET A 222 20.48 -7.85 -10.53
N ASN A 223 20.92 -7.18 -11.60
CA ASN A 223 21.50 -5.82 -11.50
C ASN A 223 20.52 -4.74 -11.05
N LYS A 224 19.23 -5.06 -10.97
CA LYS A 224 18.13 -4.18 -10.53
C LYS A 224 17.55 -4.61 -9.17
N ASP A 225 18.30 -5.37 -8.38
CA ASP A 225 17.87 -5.95 -7.10
C ASP A 225 16.66 -6.92 -7.24
N ILE A 226 16.48 -7.52 -8.42
CA ILE A 226 15.45 -8.53 -8.68
C ILE A 226 16.10 -9.91 -8.72
N ASN A 227 15.72 -10.76 -7.78
CA ASN A 227 16.15 -12.14 -7.74
C ASN A 227 15.18 -13.03 -8.51
N VAL A 228 15.71 -13.86 -9.37
CA VAL A 228 14.93 -14.83 -10.15
C VAL A 228 15.16 -16.22 -9.56
N LEU A 229 14.11 -16.98 -9.34
CA LEU A 229 14.22 -18.35 -8.83
C LEU A 229 15.07 -19.21 -9.78
N LYS A 230 15.75 -20.20 -9.22
CA LYS A 230 16.47 -21.21 -10.03
C LYS A 230 15.54 -22.25 -10.63
N VAL A 231 14.35 -22.39 -10.09
CA VAL A 231 13.25 -23.26 -10.58
C VAL A 231 12.24 -22.44 -11.35
N ALA A 232 11.40 -23.07 -12.17
CA ALA A 232 10.44 -22.36 -13.02
C ALA A 232 9.43 -21.53 -12.20
N GLU A 233 8.84 -22.14 -11.20
CA GLU A 233 7.82 -21.56 -10.32
C GLU A 233 8.14 -21.94 -8.85
N VAL A 234 7.61 -21.18 -7.88
CA VAL A 234 7.85 -21.39 -6.46
C VAL A 234 7.42 -22.81 -6.01
N GLU A 235 6.38 -23.37 -6.61
CA GLU A 235 5.90 -24.73 -6.35
C GLU A 235 6.94 -25.80 -6.68
N ASN A 236 7.78 -25.56 -7.66
CA ASN A 236 8.82 -26.49 -8.04
C ASN A 236 9.93 -26.66 -6.98
N LEU A 237 10.01 -25.72 -6.01
CA LEU A 237 10.91 -25.86 -4.87
C LEU A 237 10.60 -27.13 -4.07
N PHE A 238 9.34 -27.52 -3.97
CA PHE A 238 8.91 -28.72 -3.23
C PHE A 238 9.30 -30.02 -3.94
N LEU A 239 9.68 -29.94 -5.23
CA LEU A 239 10.17 -31.09 -6.00
C LEU A 239 11.70 -31.26 -5.92
N LEU A 240 12.41 -30.37 -5.24
CA LEU A 240 13.83 -30.52 -5.00
C LEU A 240 14.08 -31.77 -4.16
N GLU A 241 15.02 -32.60 -4.61
CA GLU A 241 15.36 -33.91 -3.98
C GLU A 241 15.57 -33.78 -2.48
N CYS A 242 16.31 -32.76 -2.04
CA CYS A 242 16.58 -32.53 -0.61
C CYS A 242 15.30 -32.27 0.21
N ILE A 243 14.32 -31.56 -0.39
CA ILE A 243 13.04 -31.26 0.28
C ILE A 243 12.15 -32.49 0.30
N VAL A 244 12.05 -33.21 -0.82
CA VAL A 244 11.29 -34.47 -0.87
C VAL A 244 11.81 -35.46 0.13
N LEU A 245 13.13 -35.66 0.18
CA LEU A 245 13.77 -36.58 1.16
C LEU A 245 13.52 -36.14 2.62
N ALA A 246 13.59 -34.80 2.90
CA ALA A 246 13.31 -34.29 4.24
C ALA A 246 11.88 -34.61 4.70
N VAL A 247 10.89 -34.39 3.81
CA VAL A 247 9.47 -34.69 4.07
C VAL A 247 9.24 -36.18 4.25
N LEU A 248 9.84 -37.02 3.40
CA LEU A 248 9.74 -38.48 3.50
C LEU A 248 10.35 -39.00 4.79
N LYS A 249 11.51 -38.51 5.21
CA LYS A 249 12.15 -38.81 6.47
C LYS A 249 11.26 -38.45 7.67
N GLN A 250 10.70 -37.27 7.68
CA GLN A 250 9.79 -36.81 8.73
C GLN A 250 8.53 -37.69 8.83
N SER A 251 8.08 -38.23 7.69
CA SER A 251 6.89 -39.11 7.63
C SER A 251 7.21 -40.60 7.76
N GLY A 252 8.47 -40.99 7.91
CA GLY A 252 8.90 -42.40 7.99
C GLY A 252 8.70 -43.19 6.68
N ARG A 253 8.71 -42.51 5.53
CA ARG A 253 8.42 -43.09 4.20
C ARG A 253 9.60 -42.97 3.22
N GLU A 254 10.81 -43.00 3.70
CA GLU A 254 12.03 -42.82 2.88
C GLU A 254 12.12 -43.81 1.72
N ASN A 255 11.60 -45.02 1.87
CA ASN A 255 11.55 -46.07 0.85
C ASN A 255 10.69 -45.69 -0.37
N LYS A 256 9.85 -44.62 -0.29
CA LYS A 256 9.00 -44.15 -1.38
C LYS A 256 9.69 -43.15 -2.33
N PHE A 257 10.94 -42.78 -2.07
CA PHE A 257 11.64 -41.78 -2.85
C PHE A 257 11.78 -42.18 -4.33
N GLU A 258 12.26 -43.38 -4.61
CA GLU A 258 12.42 -43.85 -6.00
C GLU A 258 11.08 -44.01 -6.73
N GLU A 259 10.05 -44.41 -6.05
CA GLU A 259 8.68 -44.47 -6.62
C GLU A 259 8.20 -43.10 -7.05
N ILE A 260 8.36 -42.07 -6.19
CA ILE A 260 8.00 -40.70 -6.49
C ILE A 260 8.83 -40.15 -7.64
N LYS A 261 10.14 -40.38 -7.64
CA LYS A 261 11.04 -39.95 -8.69
C LYS A 261 10.64 -40.55 -10.05
N ASN A 262 10.40 -41.85 -10.13
CA ASN A 262 9.96 -42.53 -11.35
C ASN A 262 8.62 -42.00 -11.83
N TYR A 263 7.65 -41.77 -10.95
CA TYR A 263 6.37 -41.19 -11.29
C TYR A 263 6.54 -39.77 -11.91
N LEU A 264 7.39 -38.95 -11.31
CA LEU A 264 7.61 -37.58 -11.79
C LEU A 264 8.27 -37.58 -13.19
N PHE A 265 9.30 -38.41 -13.41
CA PHE A 265 10.05 -38.39 -14.67
C PHE A 265 9.38 -39.23 -15.78
N GLU A 266 8.89 -40.41 -15.46
CA GLU A 266 8.36 -41.31 -16.48
C GLU A 266 6.90 -41.01 -16.85
N GLU A 267 6.10 -40.57 -15.91
CA GLU A 267 4.67 -40.30 -16.17
C GLU A 267 4.39 -38.81 -16.38
N LYS A 268 4.73 -37.98 -15.38
CA LYS A 268 4.33 -36.56 -15.42
C LYS A 268 5.13 -35.75 -16.41
N PHE A 269 6.46 -35.86 -16.38
CA PHE A 269 7.33 -35.08 -17.27
C PHE A 269 7.09 -35.43 -18.75
N LYS A 270 7.06 -36.73 -19.11
CA LYS A 270 6.79 -37.14 -20.49
C LYS A 270 5.47 -36.63 -21.03
N ASN A 271 4.41 -36.66 -20.21
CA ASN A 271 3.07 -36.20 -20.62
C ASN A 271 2.97 -34.69 -20.76
N CYS A 272 3.86 -33.91 -20.14
CA CYS A 272 3.85 -32.45 -20.20
C CYS A 272 4.90 -31.86 -21.14
N LEU A 273 5.85 -32.67 -21.64
CA LEU A 273 7.06 -32.22 -22.36
C LEU A 273 6.73 -31.39 -23.60
N GLU A 274 5.85 -31.87 -24.46
CA GLU A 274 5.48 -31.18 -25.69
C GLU A 274 4.84 -29.82 -25.40
N LYS A 275 3.95 -29.77 -24.44
CA LYS A 275 3.31 -28.53 -24.02
C LYS A 275 4.33 -27.53 -23.48
N GLN A 276 5.28 -27.99 -22.67
CA GLN A 276 6.31 -27.13 -22.08
C GLN A 276 7.29 -26.60 -23.14
N ILE A 277 7.66 -27.42 -24.12
CA ILE A 277 8.47 -26.99 -25.26
C ILE A 277 7.76 -25.90 -26.05
N LEU A 278 6.45 -26.06 -26.30
CA LEU A 278 5.67 -25.09 -27.04
C LEU A 278 5.56 -23.74 -26.26
N GLU A 279 5.32 -23.77 -24.97
CA GLU A 279 5.25 -22.56 -24.14
C GLU A 279 6.63 -21.86 -24.05
N ASN A 280 7.72 -22.62 -23.95
CA ASN A 280 9.08 -22.07 -23.99
C ASN A 280 9.36 -21.36 -25.33
N LEU A 281 9.05 -22.00 -26.47
CA LEU A 281 9.20 -21.39 -27.78
C LEU A 281 8.37 -20.10 -27.93
N LYS A 282 7.12 -20.11 -27.47
CA LYS A 282 6.26 -18.90 -27.49
C LYS A 282 6.87 -17.78 -26.69
N SER A 283 7.38 -18.08 -25.50
CA SER A 283 8.02 -17.09 -24.63
C SER A 283 9.27 -16.51 -25.27
N GLU A 284 10.13 -17.36 -25.87
CA GLU A 284 11.35 -16.93 -26.55
C GLU A 284 11.04 -16.05 -27.77
N ILE A 285 10.04 -16.42 -28.57
CA ILE A 285 9.60 -15.63 -29.73
C ILE A 285 9.06 -14.27 -29.25
N LYS A 286 8.22 -14.25 -28.23
CA LYS A 286 7.68 -13.01 -27.67
C LYS A 286 8.80 -12.10 -27.15
N HIS A 287 9.78 -12.66 -26.47
CA HIS A 287 10.93 -11.90 -25.98
C HIS A 287 11.74 -11.29 -27.14
N LYS A 288 12.06 -12.09 -28.14
CA LYS A 288 12.79 -11.60 -29.34
C LYS A 288 12.02 -10.50 -30.05
N LEU A 289 10.70 -10.65 -30.21
CA LEU A 289 9.87 -9.62 -30.84
C LEU A 289 9.86 -8.31 -30.04
N ASN A 290 9.81 -8.39 -28.71
CA ASN A 290 9.83 -7.23 -27.84
C ASN A 290 11.20 -6.53 -27.78
N THR A 291 12.29 -7.22 -28.16
CA THR A 291 13.63 -6.65 -28.20
C THR A 291 14.01 -6.09 -29.58
N ILE A 292 13.19 -6.30 -30.62
CA ILE A 292 13.38 -5.73 -31.93
C ILE A 292 12.93 -4.27 -31.91
N ASP A 293 13.89 -3.36 -31.95
CA ASP A 293 13.64 -1.93 -32.11
C ASP A 293 13.32 -1.66 -33.59
N ILE A 294 12.03 -1.62 -33.94
CA ILE A 294 11.60 -1.31 -35.30
C ILE A 294 11.67 0.21 -35.46
N ASN A 295 12.85 0.73 -35.74
CA ASN A 295 13.05 2.08 -36.25
C ASN A 295 12.55 2.14 -37.70
N LEU A 296 11.24 2.25 -37.89
CA LEU A 296 10.66 2.65 -39.17
C LEU A 296 11.02 4.11 -39.44
N LYS A 297 12.12 4.36 -40.12
CA LYS A 297 12.32 5.65 -40.79
C LYS A 297 11.27 5.71 -41.90
N THR A 298 10.23 6.50 -41.69
CA THR A 298 9.40 7.00 -42.79
C THR A 298 10.30 7.85 -43.64
N SER A 299 10.72 7.30 -44.82
CA SER A 299 11.27 8.11 -45.89
C SER A 299 10.12 8.96 -46.45
N ASP A 300 10.26 10.27 -46.40
CA ASP A 300 9.46 11.25 -47.15
C ASP A 300 9.45 10.93 -48.65
#